data_f0b21e114f8c45f649cb5a99ac4c86c5
#
_entry.id   f0b21e114f8c45f649cb5a99ac4c86c5
#
_cell.length_a   1.000
_cell.length_b   1.000
_cell.length_c   1.000
_cell.angle_alpha   90.00
_cell.angle_beta   90.00
_cell.angle_gamma   90.00
#
_symmetry.space_group_name_H-M   'P 1'
#
loop_
_entity.id
_entity.type
_entity.pdbx_description
1 polymer ?
#
loop_
_entity_poly.entity_id
_entity_poly.type
_entity_poly.pdbx_seq_one_letter_code
_entity_poly.pdbx_strand_id
1 'polypeptide(L)'
;DEEKIECQPVQCVNWAEYPYKPKVSFRIAHTKDSILLHFKVREESVRAKYGEDNGSVWTDSCVEFFSVPASDGIYYNIECNCIGTILIGAGPARNGREHAPKEVTALVQRWSSLGNEPFEERVDDTTWEVALIIPYAAFFKHQIQSLDGKEVKANFYKCGDELQTPH
;
A
#
# COMPACT_ATOMS: atom_id res chain seq x y z
N ASP A 1 -17.09 0.86 -11.33
CA ASP A 1 -17.14 -0.42 -12.07
C ASP A 1 -15.72 -0.93 -12.23
N GLU A 2 -15.28 -1.73 -11.27
CA GLU A 2 -13.87 -2.21 -11.12
C GLU A 2 -13.40 -3.02 -12.33
N GLU A 3 -14.31 -3.76 -12.99
CA GLU A 3 -13.99 -4.58 -14.16
C GLU A 3 -13.50 -3.77 -15.36
N LYS A 4 -13.79 -2.46 -15.39
CA LYS A 4 -13.34 -1.54 -16.46
C LYS A 4 -11.97 -0.93 -16.19
N ILE A 5 -11.43 -1.09 -14.98
CA ILE A 5 -10.11 -0.58 -14.63
C ILE A 5 -9.06 -1.63 -14.98
N GLU A 6 -8.06 -1.24 -15.76
CA GLU A 6 -6.99 -2.13 -16.17
C GLU A 6 -6.21 -2.70 -14.99
N CYS A 7 -5.99 -4.01 -14.99
CA CYS A 7 -5.22 -4.72 -13.98
C CYS A 7 -3.75 -4.73 -14.38
N GLN A 8 -2.89 -4.20 -13.51
CA GLN A 8 -1.44 -4.09 -13.73
C GLN A 8 -0.70 -5.09 -12.83
N PRO A 9 0.31 -5.81 -13.33
CA PRO A 9 1.13 -6.70 -12.51
C PRO A 9 2.28 -5.94 -11.83
N VAL A 10 2.66 -6.39 -10.62
CA VAL A 10 3.95 -6.05 -9.99
C VAL A 10 4.92 -7.17 -10.33
N GLN A 11 5.95 -6.91 -11.15
CA GLN A 11 6.75 -7.96 -11.77
C GLN A 11 8.24 -7.90 -11.49
N CYS A 12 8.76 -6.79 -10.98
CA CYS A 12 10.17 -6.63 -10.74
C CYS A 12 10.58 -7.21 -9.39
N VAL A 13 11.76 -7.85 -9.34
CA VAL A 13 12.44 -8.24 -8.09
C VAL A 13 13.60 -7.26 -7.92
N ASN A 14 13.56 -6.43 -6.88
CA ASN A 14 14.54 -5.36 -6.66
C ASN A 14 15.83 -5.85 -6.01
N TRP A 15 15.76 -6.93 -5.21
CA TRP A 15 16.85 -7.42 -4.39
C TRP A 15 17.21 -8.84 -4.79
N ALA A 16 18.38 -9.04 -5.36
CA ALA A 16 18.85 -10.37 -5.80
C ALA A 16 18.94 -11.39 -4.65
N GLU A 17 19.22 -10.91 -3.45
CA GLU A 17 19.28 -11.70 -2.21
C GLU A 17 17.92 -12.18 -1.71
N TYR A 18 16.81 -11.56 -2.18
CA TYR A 18 15.44 -11.93 -1.88
C TYR A 18 14.68 -12.26 -3.16
N PRO A 19 14.97 -13.43 -3.77
CA PRO A 19 14.46 -13.75 -5.11
C PRO A 19 13.01 -14.20 -5.14
N TYR A 20 12.38 -14.42 -3.97
CA TYR A 20 10.98 -14.82 -3.93
C TYR A 20 10.07 -13.73 -4.53
N LYS A 21 9.19 -14.16 -5.39
CA LYS A 21 8.30 -13.27 -6.12
C LYS A 21 6.86 -13.75 -6.01
N PRO A 22 6.09 -13.21 -5.06
CA PRO A 22 4.65 -13.44 -5.00
C PRO A 22 3.96 -12.98 -6.28
N LYS A 23 2.81 -13.55 -6.57
CA LYS A 23 1.97 -13.06 -7.67
C LYS A 23 1.13 -11.89 -7.19
N VAL A 24 1.41 -10.70 -7.72
CA VAL A 24 0.78 -9.45 -7.30
C VAL A 24 0.23 -8.69 -8.51
N SER A 25 -0.96 -8.18 -8.37
CA SER A 25 -1.56 -7.26 -9.32
C SER A 25 -2.32 -6.15 -8.60
N PHE A 26 -2.50 -5.02 -9.27
CA PHE A 26 -3.26 -3.90 -8.74
C PHE A 26 -4.13 -3.25 -9.80
N ARG A 27 -5.14 -2.51 -9.33
CA ARG A 27 -5.92 -1.55 -10.10
C ARG A 27 -5.90 -0.22 -9.41
N ILE A 28 -5.80 0.85 -10.17
CA ILE A 28 -5.82 2.21 -9.66
C ILE A 28 -6.73 3.08 -10.51
N ALA A 29 -7.51 3.92 -9.84
CA ALA A 29 -8.34 4.94 -10.45
C ALA A 29 -8.43 6.16 -9.53
N HIS A 30 -9.02 7.24 -10.00
CA HIS A 30 -9.33 8.38 -9.15
C HIS A 30 -10.75 8.86 -9.36
N THR A 31 -11.26 9.55 -8.37
CA THR A 31 -12.50 10.31 -8.40
C THR A 31 -12.17 11.80 -8.30
N LYS A 32 -13.18 12.64 -8.14
CA LYS A 32 -12.98 14.08 -7.91
C LYS A 32 -12.18 14.42 -6.65
N ASP A 33 -12.12 13.51 -5.66
CA ASP A 33 -11.60 13.76 -4.32
C ASP A 33 -10.77 12.62 -3.71
N SER A 34 -10.63 11.49 -4.41
CA SER A 34 -9.97 10.30 -3.86
C SER A 34 -9.22 9.50 -4.92
N ILE A 35 -8.19 8.76 -4.49
CA ILE A 35 -7.58 7.66 -5.24
C ILE A 35 -8.23 6.36 -4.78
N LEU A 36 -8.60 5.52 -5.72
CA LEU A 36 -9.11 4.17 -5.50
C LEU A 36 -7.99 3.19 -5.85
N LEU A 37 -7.63 2.33 -4.92
CA LEU A 37 -6.54 1.37 -5.09
C LEU A 37 -6.97 0.00 -4.62
N HIS A 38 -6.77 -1.01 -5.45
CA HIS A 38 -7.06 -2.40 -5.13
C HIS A 38 -5.85 -3.27 -5.46
N PHE A 39 -5.39 -4.07 -4.51
CA PHE A 39 -4.36 -5.08 -4.70
C PHE A 39 -4.93 -6.48 -4.55
N LYS A 40 -4.41 -7.39 -5.38
CA LYS A 40 -4.62 -8.84 -5.28
C LYS A 40 -3.27 -9.52 -5.22
N VAL A 41 -3.07 -10.34 -4.18
CA VAL A 41 -1.80 -11.02 -3.89
C VAL A 41 -2.05 -12.51 -3.72
N ARG A 42 -1.15 -13.33 -4.28
CA ARG A 42 -1.02 -14.76 -3.96
C ARG A 42 0.41 -15.03 -3.54
N GLU A 43 0.58 -15.55 -2.34
CA GLU A 43 1.87 -15.84 -1.72
C GLU A 43 1.83 -17.13 -0.88
N GLU A 44 3.00 -17.71 -0.63
CA GLU A 44 3.15 -19.01 0.04
C GLU A 44 3.02 -18.96 1.57
N SER A 45 3.11 -17.77 2.16
CA SER A 45 2.80 -17.54 3.57
C SER A 45 2.20 -16.16 3.77
N VAL A 46 1.38 -16.01 4.79
CA VAL A 46 0.69 -14.75 5.10
C VAL A 46 0.74 -14.47 6.59
N ARG A 47 1.01 -13.22 6.94
CA ARG A 47 1.08 -12.74 8.32
C ARG A 47 0.51 -11.34 8.42
N ALA A 48 -0.14 -11.06 9.56
CA ALA A 48 -0.58 -9.72 9.94
C ALA A 48 -0.47 -9.54 11.46
N LYS A 49 0.68 -9.16 11.94
CA LYS A 49 0.94 -8.93 13.36
C LYS A 49 0.50 -7.53 13.82
N TYR A 50 0.60 -6.55 12.94
CA TYR A 50 0.33 -5.15 13.27
C TYR A 50 -1.12 -4.78 12.94
N GLY A 51 -1.90 -4.46 13.99
CA GLY A 51 -3.30 -4.04 13.90
C GLY A 51 -3.52 -2.55 14.14
N GLU A 52 -2.46 -1.78 14.49
CA GLU A 52 -2.53 -0.34 14.69
C GLU A 52 -1.81 0.42 13.58
N ASP A 53 -2.44 1.48 13.07
CA ASP A 53 -1.88 2.32 12.01
C ASP A 53 -0.53 2.93 12.42
N ASN A 54 0.33 3.12 11.42
CA ASN A 54 1.72 3.54 11.55
C ASN A 54 2.62 2.54 12.32
N GLY A 55 2.15 1.32 12.56
CA GLY A 55 2.98 0.20 12.98
C GLY A 55 3.90 -0.30 11.87
N SER A 56 4.75 -1.28 12.18
CA SER A 56 5.75 -1.82 11.24
C SER A 56 5.11 -2.80 10.23
N VAL A 57 4.11 -2.32 9.48
CA VAL A 57 3.28 -3.14 8.57
C VAL A 57 4.09 -3.76 7.43
N TRP A 58 5.22 -3.18 7.03
CA TRP A 58 6.13 -3.73 6.01
C TRP A 58 6.78 -5.06 6.39
N THR A 59 6.76 -5.41 7.68
CA THR A 59 7.25 -6.70 8.17
C THR A 59 6.21 -7.81 8.01
N ASP A 60 4.94 -7.45 7.83
CA ASP A 60 3.82 -8.36 7.52
C ASP A 60 3.70 -8.62 6.01
N SER A 61 2.72 -9.41 5.61
CA SER A 61 2.25 -9.46 4.22
C SER A 61 1.71 -8.10 3.84
N CYS A 62 2.48 -7.33 3.07
CA CYS A 62 2.26 -5.90 2.86
C CYS A 62 2.36 -5.52 1.39
N VAL A 63 1.56 -4.56 0.98
CA VAL A 63 1.64 -3.87 -0.32
C VAL A 63 1.89 -2.40 -0.10
N GLU A 64 2.59 -1.76 -1.05
CA GLU A 64 2.98 -0.37 -0.93
C GLU A 64 2.65 0.44 -2.18
N PHE A 65 2.20 1.65 -1.96
CA PHE A 65 1.95 2.66 -2.98
C PHE A 65 2.80 3.90 -2.71
N PHE A 66 3.75 4.15 -3.59
CA PHE A 66 4.56 5.36 -3.58
C PHE A 66 3.98 6.36 -4.57
N SER A 67 3.94 7.65 -4.21
CA SER A 67 3.52 8.70 -5.12
C SER A 67 4.22 10.03 -4.87
N VAL A 68 4.44 10.79 -5.94
CA VAL A 68 4.99 12.14 -5.93
C VAL A 68 3.93 13.05 -6.56
N PRO A 69 3.03 13.64 -5.76
CA PRO A 69 1.89 14.40 -6.28
C PRO A 69 2.26 15.81 -6.78
N ALA A 70 3.43 16.33 -6.40
CA ALA A 70 3.90 17.66 -6.75
C ALA A 70 5.40 17.65 -7.10
N SER A 71 5.91 18.77 -7.61
CA SER A 71 7.31 18.92 -8.02
C SER A 71 8.25 19.46 -6.92
N ASP A 72 7.85 19.39 -5.68
CA ASP A 72 8.59 19.91 -4.52
C ASP A 72 9.58 18.90 -3.90
N GLY A 73 9.65 17.69 -4.46
CA GLY A 73 10.53 16.62 -3.97
C GLY A 73 9.97 15.81 -2.81
N ILE A 74 8.76 16.08 -2.36
CA ILE A 74 8.08 15.30 -1.32
C ILE A 74 7.38 14.09 -1.97
N TYR A 75 7.67 12.90 -1.47
CA TYR A 75 6.92 11.70 -1.84
C TYR A 75 6.16 11.11 -0.66
N TYR A 76 5.14 10.36 -0.97
CA TYR A 76 4.36 9.59 -0.01
C TYR A 76 4.65 8.11 -0.17
N ASN A 77 4.72 7.40 0.95
CA ASN A 77 4.65 5.96 1.02
C ASN A 77 3.40 5.58 1.81
N ILE A 78 2.48 4.89 1.16
CA ILE A 78 1.28 4.33 1.78
C ILE A 78 1.44 2.82 1.74
N GLU A 79 1.67 2.23 2.90
CA GLU A 79 1.82 0.80 3.11
C GLU A 79 0.52 0.23 3.69
N CYS A 80 0.14 -0.97 3.28
CA CYS A 80 -1.06 -1.63 3.77
C CYS A 80 -0.78 -3.13 3.93
N ASN A 81 -0.92 -3.64 5.16
CA ASN A 81 -0.82 -5.08 5.36
C ASN A 81 -2.12 -5.81 4.95
N CYS A 82 -2.08 -7.12 4.95
CA CYS A 82 -3.16 -7.97 4.45
C CYS A 82 -4.47 -7.94 5.27
N ILE A 83 -4.52 -7.22 6.39
CA ILE A 83 -5.73 -6.96 7.19
C ILE A 83 -6.20 -5.51 7.13
N GLY A 84 -5.57 -4.68 6.28
CA GLY A 84 -5.96 -3.29 6.08
C GLY A 84 -5.36 -2.29 7.07
N THR A 85 -4.39 -2.68 7.90
CA THR A 85 -3.62 -1.74 8.71
C THR A 85 -2.68 -0.96 7.82
N ILE A 86 -2.65 0.37 7.94
CA ILE A 86 -1.87 1.23 7.07
C ILE A 86 -0.80 2.03 7.80
N LEU A 87 0.24 2.38 7.05
CA LEU A 87 1.21 3.40 7.40
C LEU A 87 1.23 4.42 6.29
N ILE A 88 1.20 5.70 6.64
CA ILE A 88 1.41 6.81 5.69
C ILE A 88 2.62 7.60 6.13
N GLY A 89 3.66 7.57 5.31
CA GLY A 89 4.86 8.39 5.49
C GLY A 89 5.01 9.41 4.36
N ALA A 90 5.53 10.59 4.65
CA ALA A 90 5.81 11.61 3.64
C ALA A 90 7.09 12.37 3.95
N GLY A 91 7.90 12.63 2.94
CA GLY A 91 9.15 13.36 3.08
C GLY A 91 10.00 13.34 1.82
N PRO A 92 11.17 14.02 1.86
CA PRO A 92 12.07 14.11 0.71
C PRO A 92 12.97 12.89 0.51
N ALA A 93 13.13 12.05 1.54
CA ALA A 93 13.96 10.85 1.53
C ALA A 93 13.44 9.83 2.54
N ARG A 94 13.88 8.57 2.44
CA ARG A 94 13.51 7.49 3.36
C ARG A 94 13.77 7.86 4.82
N ASN A 95 14.94 8.44 5.10
CA ASN A 95 15.27 9.01 6.39
C ASN A 95 14.71 10.44 6.45
N GLY A 96 13.77 10.71 7.33
CA GLY A 96 13.13 12.02 7.46
C GLY A 96 11.70 12.08 6.93
N ARG A 97 11.08 10.95 6.58
CA ARG A 97 9.64 10.89 6.39
C ARG A 97 8.95 11.10 7.75
N GLU A 98 7.90 11.90 7.71
CA GLU A 98 6.97 12.04 8.83
C GLU A 98 5.79 11.10 8.63
N HIS A 99 5.36 10.46 9.71
CA HIS A 99 4.11 9.68 9.68
C HIS A 99 2.91 10.61 9.72
N ALA A 100 1.89 10.28 8.96
CA ALA A 100 0.61 10.97 9.05
C ALA A 100 0.03 10.82 10.45
N PRO A 101 -0.58 11.87 11.02
CA PRO A 101 -1.30 11.77 12.29
C PRO A 101 -2.51 10.82 12.17
N LYS A 102 -3.00 10.32 13.30
CA LYS A 102 -4.13 9.36 13.34
C LYS A 102 -5.39 9.88 12.65
N GLU A 103 -5.64 11.16 12.73
CA GLU A 103 -6.78 11.81 12.09
C GLU A 103 -6.72 11.70 10.56
N VAL A 104 -5.51 11.63 10.00
CA VAL A 104 -5.27 11.49 8.57
C VAL A 104 -5.39 10.03 8.14
N THR A 105 -4.78 9.09 8.87
CA THR A 105 -4.93 7.66 8.55
C THR A 105 -6.39 7.21 8.66
N ALA A 106 -7.15 7.76 9.61
CA ALA A 106 -8.56 7.49 9.79
C ALA A 106 -9.45 7.93 8.60
N LEU A 107 -8.97 8.84 7.73
CA LEU A 107 -9.70 9.25 6.53
C LEU A 107 -9.73 8.16 5.45
N VAL A 108 -8.74 7.26 5.46
CA VAL A 108 -8.63 6.21 4.45
C VAL A 108 -9.63 5.10 4.75
N GLN A 109 -10.59 4.92 3.84
CA GLN A 109 -11.49 3.76 3.90
C GLN A 109 -10.74 2.54 3.35
N ARG A 110 -10.92 1.40 4.00
CA ARG A 110 -10.19 0.18 3.70
C ARG A 110 -11.04 -1.07 3.86
N TRP A 111 -10.78 -2.04 3.02
CA TRP A 111 -11.35 -3.37 3.07
C TRP A 111 -10.28 -4.41 2.84
N SER A 112 -10.38 -5.55 3.51
CA SER A 112 -9.52 -6.71 3.32
C SER A 112 -10.35 -8.00 3.24
N SER A 113 -9.93 -8.91 2.37
CA SER A 113 -10.53 -10.25 2.27
C SER A 113 -10.23 -11.15 3.47
N LEU A 114 -9.19 -10.81 4.27
CA LEU A 114 -8.79 -11.57 5.46
C LEU A 114 -9.35 -10.99 6.76
N GLY A 115 -10.22 -9.96 6.67
CA GLY A 115 -10.74 -9.28 7.86
C GLY A 115 -9.76 -8.23 8.39
N ASN A 116 -9.90 -7.89 9.68
CA ASN A 116 -9.14 -6.81 10.32
C ASN A 116 -8.46 -7.23 11.64
N GLU A 117 -8.48 -8.52 11.98
CA GLU A 117 -7.87 -9.02 13.21
C GLU A 117 -6.44 -9.52 12.94
N PRO A 118 -5.46 -9.11 13.77
CA PRO A 118 -4.09 -9.61 13.68
C PRO A 118 -4.00 -11.14 13.84
N PHE A 119 -3.02 -11.73 13.14
CA PHE A 119 -2.73 -13.17 13.22
C PHE A 119 -1.25 -13.46 12.98
N GLU A 120 -0.77 -14.57 13.58
CA GLU A 120 0.57 -15.07 13.36
C GLU A 120 0.73 -15.66 11.95
N GLU A 121 1.98 -15.79 11.49
CA GLU A 121 2.27 -16.31 10.16
C GLU A 121 1.63 -17.68 9.91
N ARG A 122 0.97 -17.81 8.77
CA ARG A 122 0.41 -19.06 8.26
C ARG A 122 1.15 -19.42 6.99
N VAL A 123 1.82 -20.57 7.02
CA VAL A 123 2.53 -21.12 5.84
C VAL A 123 1.54 -21.93 5.03
N ASP A 124 0.84 -21.27 4.13
CA ASP A 124 -0.16 -21.86 3.24
C ASP A 124 -0.32 -20.94 2.03
N ASP A 125 -0.42 -21.53 0.83
CA ASP A 125 -0.65 -20.78 -0.42
C ASP A 125 -1.96 -19.99 -0.33
N THR A 126 -1.85 -18.71 -0.07
CA THR A 126 -2.97 -17.84 0.25
C THR A 126 -3.15 -16.75 -0.81
N THR A 127 -4.37 -16.56 -1.25
CA THR A 127 -4.78 -15.38 -2.02
C THR A 127 -5.52 -14.42 -1.10
N TRP A 128 -5.08 -13.16 -1.10
CA TRP A 128 -5.75 -12.10 -0.35
C TRP A 128 -5.85 -10.81 -1.17
N GLU A 129 -6.76 -9.96 -0.75
CA GLU A 129 -7.06 -8.70 -1.44
C GLU A 129 -7.24 -7.59 -0.41
N VAL A 130 -6.79 -6.39 -0.76
CA VAL A 130 -7.08 -5.15 -0.02
C VAL A 130 -7.53 -4.07 -0.99
N ALA A 131 -8.52 -3.29 -0.56
CA ALA A 131 -8.99 -2.12 -1.30
C ALA A 131 -8.95 -0.89 -0.41
N LEU A 132 -8.46 0.21 -0.96
CA LEU A 132 -8.32 1.49 -0.29
C LEU A 132 -9.05 2.59 -1.07
N ILE A 133 -9.79 3.44 -0.35
CA ILE A 133 -10.23 4.75 -0.85
C ILE A 133 -9.40 5.78 -0.09
N ILE A 134 -8.48 6.42 -0.78
CA ILE A 134 -7.50 7.36 -0.23
C ILE A 134 -7.97 8.77 -0.62
N PRO A 135 -8.62 9.51 0.29
CA PRO A 135 -9.03 10.88 -0.04
C PRO A 135 -7.80 11.77 -0.22
N TYR A 136 -7.92 12.81 -1.06
CA TYR A 136 -6.81 13.74 -1.30
C TYR A 136 -6.33 14.41 -0.01
N ALA A 137 -7.19 14.56 1.00
CA ALA A 137 -6.83 15.04 2.32
C ALA A 137 -5.83 14.14 3.07
N ALA A 138 -5.68 12.86 2.69
CA ALA A 138 -4.67 11.97 3.25
C ALA A 138 -3.23 12.33 2.82
N PHE A 139 -3.08 13.11 1.76
CA PHE A 139 -1.81 13.70 1.33
C PHE A 139 -1.51 14.97 2.15
N PHE A 140 -1.24 14.77 3.43
CA PHE A 140 -1.27 15.79 4.50
C PHE A 140 -0.23 16.91 4.39
N LYS A 141 0.76 16.77 3.50
CA LYS A 141 1.73 17.83 3.19
C LYS A 141 1.34 18.66 1.96
N HIS A 142 0.22 18.33 1.31
CA HIS A 142 -0.25 18.96 0.08
C HIS A 142 -1.75 19.28 0.15
N GLN A 143 -2.17 20.20 -0.71
CA GLN A 143 -3.58 20.48 -0.96
C GLN A 143 -3.90 20.08 -2.40
N ILE A 144 -4.29 18.83 -2.62
CA ILE A 144 -4.67 18.30 -3.92
C ILE A 144 -6.15 18.61 -4.16
N GLN A 145 -6.43 19.39 -5.20
CA GLN A 145 -7.80 19.76 -5.56
C GLN A 145 -8.40 18.85 -6.64
N SER A 146 -7.56 18.39 -7.57
CA SER A 146 -7.94 17.48 -8.64
C SER A 146 -6.71 16.79 -9.20
N LEU A 147 -6.88 15.56 -9.67
CA LEU A 147 -5.89 14.82 -10.45
C LEU A 147 -6.23 14.78 -11.95
N ASP A 148 -7.36 15.40 -12.36
CA ASP A 148 -7.77 15.41 -13.75
C ASP A 148 -6.70 16.09 -14.65
N GLY A 149 -6.23 15.34 -15.65
CA GLY A 149 -5.22 15.81 -16.59
C GLY A 149 -3.82 16.04 -16.01
N LYS A 150 -3.57 15.59 -14.80
CA LYS A 150 -2.25 15.70 -14.16
C LYS A 150 -1.42 14.43 -14.35
N GLU A 151 -0.12 14.64 -14.58
CA GLU A 151 0.88 13.58 -14.55
C GLU A 151 1.46 13.47 -13.15
N VAL A 152 1.38 12.27 -12.58
CA VAL A 152 1.88 11.94 -11.23
C VAL A 152 2.84 10.76 -11.34
N LYS A 153 3.98 10.83 -10.67
CA LYS A 153 4.89 9.69 -10.56
C LYS A 153 4.42 8.77 -9.43
N ALA A 154 4.39 7.47 -9.72
CA ALA A 154 3.98 6.47 -8.75
C ALA A 154 4.79 5.17 -8.92
N ASN A 155 4.84 4.36 -7.86
CA ASN A 155 5.36 3.01 -7.89
C ASN A 155 4.60 2.11 -6.91
N PHE A 156 4.66 0.81 -7.14
CA PHE A 156 3.91 -0.19 -6.39
C PHE A 156 4.85 -1.32 -5.99
N TYR A 157 4.79 -1.73 -4.71
CA TYR A 157 5.63 -2.80 -4.16
C TYR A 157 4.79 -3.82 -3.41
N LYS A 158 5.37 -4.99 -3.27
CA LYS A 158 4.99 -6.04 -2.32
C LYS A 158 6.20 -6.29 -1.42
N CYS A 159 5.97 -6.35 -0.15
CA CYS A 159 7.00 -6.69 0.83
C CYS A 159 6.47 -7.63 1.92
N GLY A 160 7.40 -8.20 2.66
CA GLY A 160 7.17 -9.12 3.76
C GLY A 160 8.48 -9.41 4.45
N ASP A 161 9.07 -8.36 5.07
CA ASP A 161 10.46 -8.40 5.56
C ASP A 161 10.70 -9.45 6.64
N GLU A 162 9.68 -9.80 7.42
CA GLU A 162 9.77 -10.80 8.50
C GLU A 162 8.92 -12.05 8.26
N LEU A 163 8.51 -12.30 7.02
CA LEU A 163 7.90 -13.58 6.64
C LEU A 163 8.97 -14.68 6.58
N GLN A 164 8.54 -15.94 6.60
CA GLN A 164 9.42 -17.11 6.45
C GLN A 164 10.28 -17.00 5.18
N THR A 165 9.73 -16.45 4.12
CA THR A 165 10.45 -16.12 2.88
C THR A 165 10.42 -14.61 2.67
N PRO A 166 11.39 -13.85 3.21
CA PRO A 166 11.45 -12.39 3.08
C PRO A 166 11.54 -11.94 1.63
N HIS A 167 10.88 -10.81 1.33
CA HIS A 167 10.85 -10.24 -0.03
C HIS A 167 10.40 -8.78 -0.05
#